data_2ca777e763629f09d342eced63d3dea9
#
_entry.id   2ca777e763629f09d342eced63d3dea9
#
_cell.length_a   1.000
_cell.length_b   1.000
_cell.length_c   1.000
_cell.angle_alpha   90.00
_cell.angle_beta   90.00
_cell.angle_gamma   90.00
#
_symmetry.space_group_name_H-M   'P 1'
#
loop_
_entity.id
_entity.type
_entity.pdbx_description
1 polymer ?
#
loop_
_entity_poly.entity_id
_entity_poly.type
_entity_poly.pdbx_seq_one_letter_code
_entity_poly.pdbx_strand_id
1 'polypeptide(L)'
;MKILIVDDESSQRNLLKGFLAKQGYDVLTAANGEEAFSIFSSAPVQLVILDHRMHGMTGDEVLKRLKALNPMVHAFIITAYGNVSTAVTSLKLGADEFLEKPIDLSVLLDKIQHIEQQIVIEEEVTSVNDALQTSTLPLKIVAHSPGMKRVLSIASKMARSSWNVFIQGETGTGKELLAHLIHMLSSRNDSVFIEVNCAAIPENLFESELFGHEKGAFTGAMSKRRGHFELAHGGTLFLDEITEIPLALQPKLLRVLQEKRFSRIGGEKQLDVDIRLIAATNRNLKKMVEDGKFRQDLYYRIKVLELEIPPLRQRREDIPELIRLFLDRYSTQPIRFSLEALDALVKYPYPGNVRELEHIVQRAITFARGQLIDLLDLPEEIRHHQATTQGTLAENLEAIEKEMLLDALEKSNWVQTRAAAYLGISERVLRYKMRKYDLKNTS
;
A
#
# COMPACT_ATOMS: atom_id res chain seq x y z
N MET A 1 19.95 11.68 12.75
CA MET A 1 19.16 12.83 12.26
C MET A 1 19.74 14.13 12.80
N LYS A 2 19.78 15.22 11.98
CA LYS A 2 20.27 16.55 12.38
C LYS A 2 19.08 17.48 12.62
N ILE A 3 19.03 18.07 13.83
CA ILE A 3 17.92 18.91 14.30
C ILE A 3 18.41 20.34 14.52
N LEU A 4 17.67 21.32 14.01
CA LEU A 4 17.93 22.75 14.28
C LEU A 4 16.84 23.28 15.23
N ILE A 5 17.26 23.82 16.37
CA ILE A 5 16.37 24.48 17.35
C ILE A 5 16.50 25.99 17.19
N VAL A 6 15.39 26.66 16.96
CA VAL A 6 15.30 28.11 16.79
C VAL A 6 14.35 28.69 17.85
N ASP A 7 14.90 29.38 18.82
CA ASP A 7 14.17 29.99 19.95
C ASP A 7 15.00 31.17 20.46
N ASP A 8 14.43 32.33 20.75
CA ASP A 8 15.18 33.49 21.23
C ASP A 8 15.55 33.37 22.72
N GLU A 9 14.91 32.45 23.46
CA GLU A 9 15.19 32.17 24.85
C GLU A 9 16.33 31.14 25.01
N SER A 10 17.49 31.58 25.51
CA SER A 10 18.70 30.75 25.67
C SER A 10 18.50 29.55 26.59
N SER A 11 17.69 29.71 27.65
CA SER A 11 17.35 28.65 28.61
C SER A 11 16.65 27.49 27.95
N GLN A 12 15.63 27.77 27.11
CA GLN A 12 14.86 26.82 26.35
C GLN A 12 15.73 26.08 25.30
N ARG A 13 16.51 26.86 24.52
CA ARG A 13 17.44 26.29 23.55
C ARG A 13 18.42 25.29 24.18
N ASN A 14 19.01 25.66 25.33
CA ASN A 14 19.97 24.81 26.04
C ASN A 14 19.32 23.56 26.64
N LEU A 15 18.11 23.67 27.17
CA LEU A 15 17.31 22.55 27.68
C LEU A 15 17.07 21.54 26.60
N LEU A 16 16.46 21.97 25.46
CA LEU A 16 16.12 21.11 24.35
C LEU A 16 17.37 20.50 23.70
N LYS A 17 18.44 21.32 23.49
CA LYS A 17 19.72 20.82 22.99
C LYS A 17 20.32 19.75 23.90
N GLY A 18 20.36 19.97 25.19
CA GLY A 18 20.94 19.04 26.17
C GLY A 18 20.13 17.74 26.24
N PHE A 19 18.79 17.82 26.15
CA PHE A 19 17.92 16.67 26.15
C PHE A 19 18.08 15.84 24.85
N LEU A 20 17.97 16.46 23.68
CA LEU A 20 18.04 15.75 22.40
C LEU A 20 19.47 15.22 22.12
N ALA A 21 20.52 15.93 22.50
CA ALA A 21 21.87 15.42 22.38
C ALA A 21 22.12 14.16 23.23
N LYS A 22 21.50 14.05 24.41
CA LYS A 22 21.55 12.82 25.23
C LYS A 22 20.84 11.65 24.58
N GLN A 23 19.86 11.92 23.70
CA GLN A 23 19.16 10.90 22.91
C GLN A 23 19.89 10.49 21.61
N GLY A 24 21.09 11.10 21.38
CA GLY A 24 21.94 10.77 20.22
C GLY A 24 21.70 11.59 18.97
N TYR A 25 20.88 12.64 19.03
CA TYR A 25 20.67 13.56 17.91
C TYR A 25 21.80 14.58 17.77
N ASP A 26 22.13 14.94 16.52
CA ASP A 26 23.04 16.05 16.20
C ASP A 26 22.24 17.36 16.21
N VAL A 27 22.46 18.21 17.22
CA VAL A 27 21.61 19.36 17.50
C VAL A 27 22.34 20.68 17.27
N LEU A 28 21.85 21.44 16.31
CA LEU A 28 22.24 22.83 16.05
C LEU A 28 21.27 23.80 16.71
N THR A 29 21.70 25.00 17.02
CA THR A 29 20.84 26.01 17.66
C THR A 29 21.01 27.37 17.01
N ALA A 30 19.92 28.11 16.88
CA ALA A 30 19.87 29.49 16.41
C ALA A 30 19.05 30.35 17.38
N ALA A 31 19.47 31.60 17.60
CA ALA A 31 18.79 32.53 18.47
C ALA A 31 17.69 33.35 17.73
N ASN A 32 17.66 33.33 16.42
CA ASN A 32 16.72 34.07 15.57
C ASN A 32 16.65 33.46 14.16
N GLY A 33 15.72 33.98 13.34
CA GLY A 33 15.51 33.49 11.99
C GLY A 33 16.72 33.66 11.06
N GLU A 34 17.45 34.74 11.13
CA GLU A 34 18.61 35.00 10.26
C GLU A 34 19.74 33.98 10.51
N GLU A 35 20.03 33.72 11.80
CA GLU A 35 20.99 32.68 12.19
C GLU A 35 20.50 31.29 11.73
N ALA A 36 19.20 31.01 11.86
CA ALA A 36 18.60 29.78 11.39
C ALA A 36 18.82 29.56 9.88
N PHE A 37 18.65 30.60 9.06
CA PHE A 37 18.87 30.50 7.60
C PHE A 37 20.35 30.26 7.27
N SER A 38 21.25 30.92 7.97
CA SER A 38 22.70 30.72 7.77
C SER A 38 23.10 29.27 8.07
N ILE A 39 22.63 28.71 9.19
CA ILE A 39 22.90 27.33 9.59
C ILE A 39 22.23 26.35 8.60
N PHE A 40 20.98 26.58 8.26
CA PHE A 40 20.23 25.72 7.34
C PHE A 40 20.86 25.62 5.94
N SER A 41 21.44 26.73 5.47
CA SER A 41 22.16 26.77 4.18
C SER A 41 23.50 26.06 4.19
N SER A 42 24.13 25.92 5.38
CA SER A 42 25.45 25.33 5.55
C SER A 42 25.45 23.87 6.01
N ALA A 43 24.32 23.37 6.54
CA ALA A 43 24.23 22.04 7.12
C ALA A 43 22.97 21.31 6.62
N PRO A 44 23.02 19.98 6.40
CA PRO A 44 21.85 19.18 5.99
C PRO A 44 20.90 18.95 7.17
N VAL A 45 20.08 19.95 7.50
CA VAL A 45 19.07 19.88 8.56
C VAL A 45 17.84 19.14 8.06
N GLN A 46 17.39 18.17 8.83
CA GLN A 46 16.23 17.33 8.48
C GLN A 46 14.97 17.72 9.27
N LEU A 47 15.13 18.20 10.51
CA LEU A 47 14.04 18.68 11.35
C LEU A 47 14.39 20.05 11.95
N VAL A 48 13.45 20.99 11.90
CA VAL A 48 13.57 22.28 12.55
C VAL A 48 12.50 22.39 13.65
N ILE A 49 12.90 22.80 14.84
CA ILE A 49 12.02 23.08 15.97
C ILE A 49 12.03 24.58 16.17
N LEU A 50 10.90 25.25 15.90
CA LEU A 50 10.76 26.70 15.85
C LEU A 50 9.91 27.21 16.99
N ASP A 51 10.41 28.17 17.77
CA ASP A 51 9.49 28.96 18.59
C ASP A 51 8.61 29.85 17.69
N HIS A 52 7.33 29.85 17.95
CA HIS A 52 6.37 30.67 17.20
C HIS A 52 6.62 32.16 17.39
N ARG A 53 7.02 32.61 18.61
CA ARG A 53 7.21 34.03 18.94
C ARG A 53 8.67 34.31 19.24
N MET A 54 9.36 34.90 18.29
CA MET A 54 10.74 35.36 18.45
C MET A 54 10.84 36.84 18.11
N HIS A 55 11.86 37.51 18.67
CA HIS A 55 12.14 38.89 18.32
C HIS A 55 12.52 39.03 16.85
N GLY A 56 11.85 39.95 16.15
CA GLY A 56 12.12 40.31 14.76
C GLY A 56 11.35 39.50 13.73
N MET A 57 11.31 38.18 13.80
CA MET A 57 10.64 37.29 12.83
C MET A 57 9.87 36.21 13.57
N THR A 58 8.65 35.95 13.14
CA THR A 58 7.83 34.85 13.70
C THR A 58 8.28 33.47 13.21
N GLY A 59 7.99 32.41 13.98
CA GLY A 59 8.28 31.05 13.58
C GLY A 59 7.61 30.64 12.26
N ASP A 60 6.39 31.16 12.00
CA ASP A 60 5.67 30.92 10.74
C ASP A 60 6.39 31.57 9.54
N GLU A 61 6.96 32.75 9.69
CA GLU A 61 7.75 33.41 8.65
C GLU A 61 9.05 32.66 8.36
N VAL A 62 9.72 32.18 9.43
CA VAL A 62 10.91 31.33 9.31
C VAL A 62 10.55 30.02 8.58
N LEU A 63 9.48 29.35 9.02
CA LEU A 63 8.99 28.12 8.39
C LEU A 63 8.76 28.29 6.88
N LYS A 64 8.01 29.34 6.50
CA LYS A 64 7.71 29.62 5.09
C LYS A 64 8.97 29.76 4.24
N ARG A 65 9.99 30.47 4.76
CA ARG A 65 11.27 30.64 4.05
C ARG A 65 12.09 29.34 3.99
N LEU A 66 12.14 28.56 5.07
CA LEU A 66 12.83 27.27 5.11
C LEU A 66 12.19 26.26 4.15
N LYS A 67 10.85 26.20 4.10
CA LYS A 67 10.13 25.36 3.14
C LYS A 67 10.32 25.80 1.69
N ALA A 68 10.56 27.08 1.43
CA ALA A 68 10.91 27.57 0.09
C ALA A 68 12.33 27.15 -0.34
N LEU A 69 13.27 27.05 0.61
CA LEU A 69 14.63 26.54 0.36
C LEU A 69 14.68 25.02 0.23
N ASN A 70 13.97 24.32 1.09
CA ASN A 70 13.83 22.85 1.04
C ASN A 70 12.40 22.47 1.44
N PRO A 71 11.54 22.11 0.47
CA PRO A 71 10.16 21.70 0.74
C PRO A 71 10.05 20.43 1.62
N MET A 72 11.10 19.60 1.65
CA MET A 72 11.12 18.31 2.36
C MET A 72 11.56 18.43 3.82
N VAL A 73 12.00 19.60 4.29
CA VAL A 73 12.39 19.78 5.69
C VAL A 73 11.18 19.62 6.60
N HIS A 74 11.31 18.82 7.65
CA HIS A 74 10.29 18.70 8.69
C HIS A 74 10.37 19.87 9.66
N ALA A 75 9.23 20.29 10.22
CA ALA A 75 9.18 21.44 11.12
C ALA A 75 8.13 21.26 12.22
N PHE A 76 8.53 21.50 13.46
CA PHE A 76 7.65 21.61 14.61
C PHE A 76 7.57 23.07 15.06
N ILE A 77 6.38 23.57 15.31
CA ILE A 77 6.16 24.88 15.89
C ILE A 77 5.85 24.75 17.38
N ILE A 78 6.57 25.50 18.21
CA ILE A 78 6.36 25.54 19.66
C ILE A 78 5.80 26.92 20.04
N THR A 79 4.80 26.98 20.91
CA THR A 79 4.19 28.24 21.33
C THR A 79 3.77 28.25 22.79
N ALA A 80 3.84 29.43 23.43
CA ALA A 80 3.28 29.64 24.78
C ALA A 80 1.75 29.88 24.78
N TYR A 81 1.14 30.14 23.62
CA TYR A 81 -0.28 30.42 23.47
C TYR A 81 -0.86 29.61 22.31
N GLY A 82 -1.31 28.41 22.61
CA GLY A 82 -1.98 27.53 21.65
C GLY A 82 -3.42 27.93 21.43
N ASN A 83 -3.73 28.74 20.40
CA ASN A 83 -5.09 28.81 19.92
C ASN A 83 -5.26 28.00 18.63
N VAL A 84 -6.46 27.48 18.42
CA VAL A 84 -6.77 26.61 17.27
C VAL A 84 -6.46 27.29 15.93
N SER A 85 -6.64 28.60 15.84
CA SER A 85 -6.41 29.35 14.59
C SER A 85 -4.93 29.43 14.24
N THR A 86 -4.05 29.62 15.22
CA THR A 86 -2.58 29.64 15.00
C THR A 86 -2.08 28.26 14.59
N ALA A 87 -2.51 27.20 15.30
CA ALA A 87 -2.15 25.82 14.95
C ALA A 87 -2.55 25.45 13.52
N VAL A 88 -3.79 25.78 13.12
CA VAL A 88 -4.28 25.55 11.75
C VAL A 88 -3.46 26.34 10.72
N THR A 89 -3.03 27.56 11.04
CA THR A 89 -2.23 28.37 10.12
C THR A 89 -0.85 27.76 9.93
N SER A 90 -0.15 27.41 11.01
CA SER A 90 1.17 26.79 10.95
C SER A 90 1.18 25.45 10.21
N LEU A 91 0.14 24.62 10.44
CA LEU A 91 -0.03 23.35 9.69
C LEU A 91 -0.28 23.60 8.19
N LYS A 92 -1.06 24.64 7.82
CA LYS A 92 -1.23 25.02 6.41
C LYS A 92 0.03 25.55 5.75
N LEU A 93 0.96 26.11 6.53
CA LEU A 93 2.28 26.54 6.05
C LEU A 93 3.27 25.39 5.92
N GLY A 94 2.86 24.18 6.30
CA GLY A 94 3.66 22.97 6.16
C GLY A 94 4.43 22.57 7.44
N ALA A 95 4.01 23.03 8.62
CA ALA A 95 4.48 22.42 9.87
C ALA A 95 3.94 21.00 9.99
N ASP A 96 4.76 20.07 10.44
CA ASP A 96 4.34 18.68 10.69
C ASP A 96 3.62 18.57 12.04
N GLU A 97 4.01 19.41 13.02
CA GLU A 97 3.45 19.40 14.37
C GLU A 97 3.41 20.79 15.00
N PHE A 98 2.48 20.94 15.92
CA PHE A 98 2.32 22.14 16.74
C PHE A 98 2.26 21.72 18.21
N LEU A 99 3.17 22.29 19.05
CA LEU A 99 3.33 21.94 20.44
C LEU A 99 3.14 23.15 21.34
N GLU A 100 2.51 22.97 22.50
CA GLU A 100 2.28 24.04 23.47
C GLU A 100 3.32 23.97 24.62
N LYS A 101 3.80 25.14 25.05
CA LYS A 101 4.66 25.27 26.23
C LYS A 101 3.80 25.21 27.52
N PRO A 102 4.19 24.46 28.58
CA PRO A 102 5.46 23.78 28.76
C PRO A 102 5.55 22.48 27.96
N ILE A 103 6.68 22.27 27.28
CA ILE A 103 6.90 21.11 26.41
C ILE A 103 7.08 19.85 27.25
N ASP A 104 6.25 18.86 27.04
CA ASP A 104 6.53 17.51 27.51
C ASP A 104 7.62 16.87 26.63
N LEU A 105 8.80 16.66 27.21
CA LEU A 105 9.97 16.15 26.50
C LEU A 105 9.76 14.71 26.01
N SER A 106 8.92 13.92 26.66
CA SER A 106 8.58 12.55 26.20
C SER A 106 7.73 12.59 24.95
N VAL A 107 6.70 13.46 24.93
CA VAL A 107 5.84 13.67 23.74
C VAL A 107 6.66 14.24 22.57
N LEU A 108 7.55 15.18 22.83
CA LEU A 108 8.45 15.72 21.81
C LEU A 108 9.33 14.61 21.22
N LEU A 109 9.90 13.75 22.05
CA LEU A 109 10.76 12.66 21.62
C LEU A 109 9.99 11.66 20.75
N ASP A 110 8.80 11.25 21.14
CA ASP A 110 7.94 10.34 20.37
C ASP A 110 7.63 10.90 18.98
N LYS A 111 7.32 12.20 18.90
CA LYS A 111 7.07 12.88 17.62
C LYS A 111 8.34 12.96 16.75
N ILE A 112 9.49 13.24 17.34
CA ILE A 112 10.78 13.24 16.63
C ILE A 112 11.11 11.85 16.08
N GLN A 113 10.90 10.78 16.87
CA GLN A 113 11.11 9.41 16.42
C GLN A 113 10.16 9.04 15.26
N HIS A 114 8.94 9.55 15.29
CA HIS A 114 8.00 9.36 14.18
C HIS A 114 8.52 10.01 12.89
N ILE A 115 9.00 11.26 12.95
CA ILE A 115 9.63 11.95 11.81
C ILE A 115 10.89 11.21 11.32
N GLU A 116 11.73 10.75 12.24
CA GLU A 116 12.92 9.98 11.88
C GLU A 116 12.58 8.71 11.08
N GLN A 117 11.54 8.00 11.50
CA GLN A 117 11.03 6.85 10.74
C GLN A 117 10.49 7.23 9.35
N GLN A 118 9.81 8.38 9.23
CA GLN A 118 9.34 8.89 7.94
C GLN A 118 10.49 9.22 6.99
N ILE A 119 11.53 9.91 7.48
CA ILE A 119 12.73 10.24 6.69
C ILE A 119 13.41 8.97 6.16
N VAL A 120 13.61 7.96 7.01
CA VAL A 120 14.19 6.68 6.58
C VAL A 120 13.36 6.01 5.49
N ILE A 121 12.03 6.02 5.64
CA ILE A 121 11.13 5.47 4.62
C ILE A 121 11.24 6.24 3.31
N GLU A 122 11.32 7.57 3.34
CA GLU A 122 11.44 8.41 2.14
C GLU A 122 12.78 8.22 1.42
N GLU A 123 13.88 8.11 2.15
CA GLU A 123 15.20 7.79 1.57
C GLU A 123 15.20 6.41 0.91
N GLU A 124 14.59 5.39 1.56
CA GLU A 124 14.47 4.05 0.99
C GLU A 124 13.58 4.04 -0.26
N VAL A 125 12.47 4.76 -0.27
CA VAL A 125 11.58 4.89 -1.45
C VAL A 125 12.30 5.60 -2.60
N THR A 126 13.10 6.64 -2.32
CA THR A 126 13.90 7.33 -3.32
C THR A 126 14.91 6.37 -3.95
N SER A 127 15.64 5.62 -3.13
CA SER A 127 16.57 4.58 -3.59
C SER A 127 15.90 3.50 -4.47
N VAL A 128 14.67 3.10 -4.12
CA VAL A 128 13.87 2.16 -4.93
C VAL A 128 13.50 2.78 -6.28
N ASN A 129 13.06 4.04 -6.29
CA ASN A 129 12.69 4.73 -7.53
C ASN A 129 13.89 4.92 -8.46
N ASP A 130 15.07 5.25 -7.93
CA ASP A 130 16.31 5.34 -8.70
C ASP A 130 16.69 3.99 -9.32
N ALA A 131 16.56 2.90 -8.56
CA ALA A 131 16.80 1.56 -9.07
C ALA A 131 15.78 1.17 -10.17
N LEU A 132 14.51 1.57 -10.03
CA LEU A 132 13.48 1.35 -11.06
C LEU A 132 13.77 2.12 -12.35
N GLN A 133 14.28 3.37 -12.26
CA GLN A 133 14.62 4.17 -13.43
C GLN A 133 15.81 3.62 -14.22
N THR A 134 16.77 3.00 -13.52
CA THR A 134 17.96 2.41 -14.15
C THR A 134 17.74 0.98 -14.66
N SER A 135 16.60 0.36 -14.33
CA SER A 135 16.31 -1.00 -14.75
C SER A 135 15.86 -1.09 -16.21
N THR A 136 16.17 -2.21 -16.85
CA THR A 136 15.70 -2.53 -18.21
C THR A 136 14.23 -2.91 -18.27
N LEU A 137 13.59 -3.16 -17.11
CA LEU A 137 12.18 -3.48 -17.00
C LEU A 137 11.36 -2.18 -16.85
N PRO A 138 10.31 -1.97 -17.64
CA PRO A 138 9.47 -0.77 -17.57
C PRO A 138 8.50 -0.82 -16.38
N LEU A 139 9.04 -1.12 -15.19
CA LEU A 139 8.26 -1.19 -13.97
C LEU A 139 8.08 0.23 -13.41
N LYS A 140 6.85 0.69 -13.34
CA LYS A 140 6.49 1.93 -12.64
C LYS A 140 5.59 1.57 -11.45
N ILE A 141 6.07 1.85 -10.25
CA ILE A 141 5.31 1.65 -9.01
C ILE A 141 4.98 3.02 -8.44
N VAL A 142 3.69 3.29 -8.24
CA VAL A 142 3.22 4.53 -7.61
C VAL A 142 3.12 4.31 -6.11
N ALA A 143 3.73 5.20 -5.32
CA ALA A 143 3.74 5.14 -3.86
C ALA A 143 3.80 6.55 -3.25
N HIS A 144 2.72 7.30 -3.35
CA HIS A 144 2.54 8.60 -2.68
C HIS A 144 1.97 8.43 -1.27
N SER A 145 1.08 7.45 -1.10
CA SER A 145 0.47 7.16 0.20
C SER A 145 1.49 6.65 1.22
N PRO A 146 1.37 7.02 2.51
CA PRO A 146 2.25 6.53 3.58
C PRO A 146 2.25 4.99 3.68
N GLY A 147 1.08 4.36 3.46
CA GLY A 147 0.93 2.91 3.45
C GLY A 147 1.80 2.25 2.39
N MET A 148 1.76 2.75 1.15
CA MET A 148 2.54 2.18 0.05
C MET A 148 4.04 2.50 0.15
N LYS A 149 4.41 3.69 0.63
CA LYS A 149 5.81 4.03 0.95
C LYS A 149 6.40 3.03 1.96
N ARG A 150 5.64 2.71 3.02
CA ARG A 150 6.05 1.70 4.02
C ARG A 150 6.21 0.31 3.38
N VAL A 151 5.31 -0.10 2.49
CA VAL A 151 5.42 -1.38 1.75
C VAL A 151 6.71 -1.42 0.95
N LEU A 152 7.05 -0.36 0.21
CA LEU A 152 8.29 -0.30 -0.59
C LEU A 152 9.56 -0.32 0.29
N SER A 153 9.56 0.41 1.40
CA SER A 153 10.65 0.39 2.37
C SER A 153 10.90 -1.03 2.92
N ILE A 154 9.83 -1.73 3.35
CA ILE A 154 9.93 -3.11 3.83
C ILE A 154 10.38 -4.05 2.72
N ALA A 155 9.84 -3.91 1.50
CA ALA A 155 10.22 -4.72 0.34
C ALA A 155 11.70 -4.58 0.00
N SER A 156 12.26 -3.37 0.05
CA SER A 156 13.70 -3.11 -0.14
C SER A 156 14.57 -3.83 0.90
N LYS A 157 14.17 -3.82 2.17
CA LYS A 157 14.86 -4.56 3.25
C LYS A 157 14.79 -6.08 3.02
N MET A 158 13.60 -6.59 2.69
CA MET A 158 13.40 -8.00 2.42
C MET A 158 14.18 -8.48 1.19
N ALA A 159 14.33 -7.63 0.17
CA ALA A 159 15.06 -7.94 -1.04
C ALA A 159 16.52 -8.34 -0.76
N ARG A 160 17.17 -7.69 0.19
CA ARG A 160 18.58 -7.94 0.58
C ARG A 160 18.77 -9.28 1.30
N SER A 161 17.70 -9.92 1.76
CA SER A 161 17.76 -11.22 2.43
C SER A 161 17.55 -12.36 1.43
N SER A 162 18.01 -13.59 1.79
CA SER A 162 17.75 -14.81 1.03
C SER A 162 16.49 -15.58 1.48
N TRP A 163 15.76 -15.05 2.47
CA TRP A 163 14.58 -15.69 3.03
C TRP A 163 13.38 -15.67 2.07
N ASN A 164 12.47 -16.62 2.25
CA ASN A 164 11.20 -16.65 1.54
C ASN A 164 10.37 -15.41 1.90
N VAL A 165 9.71 -14.82 0.89
CA VAL A 165 8.82 -13.68 1.05
C VAL A 165 7.39 -14.11 0.74
N PHE A 166 6.47 -13.73 1.62
CA PHE A 166 5.05 -13.96 1.45
C PHE A 166 4.34 -12.60 1.28
N ILE A 167 3.66 -12.43 0.15
CA ILE A 167 2.93 -11.20 -0.20
C ILE A 167 1.44 -11.47 -0.08
N GLN A 168 0.77 -10.74 0.80
CA GLN A 168 -0.68 -10.78 0.93
C GLN A 168 -1.29 -9.49 0.41
N GLY A 169 -2.42 -9.59 -0.30
CA GLY A 169 -3.16 -8.42 -0.78
C GLY A 169 -4.32 -8.82 -1.68
N GLU A 170 -5.33 -7.99 -1.72
CA GLU A 170 -6.50 -8.21 -2.58
C GLU A 170 -6.11 -8.36 -4.05
N THR A 171 -7.01 -8.93 -4.85
CA THR A 171 -6.82 -9.04 -6.30
C THR A 171 -6.65 -7.65 -6.92
N GLY A 172 -5.67 -7.50 -7.82
CA GLY A 172 -5.41 -6.25 -8.53
C GLY A 172 -4.65 -5.18 -7.72
N THR A 173 -4.08 -5.49 -6.53
CA THR A 173 -3.29 -4.55 -5.72
C THR A 173 -1.86 -4.33 -6.22
N GLY A 174 -1.33 -5.21 -7.10
CA GLY A 174 0.03 -5.14 -7.63
C GLY A 174 1.02 -6.10 -6.99
N LYS A 175 0.57 -7.28 -6.48
CA LYS A 175 1.43 -8.31 -5.88
C LYS A 175 2.57 -8.76 -6.81
N GLU A 176 2.28 -8.95 -8.09
CA GLU A 176 3.25 -9.33 -9.12
C GLU A 176 4.35 -8.28 -9.30
N LEU A 177 3.95 -6.99 -9.43
CA LEU A 177 4.91 -5.89 -9.55
C LEU A 177 5.84 -5.81 -8.33
N LEU A 178 5.31 -6.07 -7.14
CA LEU A 178 6.09 -6.07 -5.91
C LEU A 178 7.05 -7.27 -5.84
N ALA A 179 6.65 -8.45 -6.34
CA ALA A 179 7.52 -9.62 -6.45
C ALA A 179 8.69 -9.36 -7.42
N HIS A 180 8.42 -8.75 -8.57
CA HIS A 180 9.46 -8.31 -9.51
C HIS A 180 10.42 -7.29 -8.87
N LEU A 181 9.91 -6.30 -8.14
CA LEU A 181 10.73 -5.33 -7.41
C LEU A 181 11.66 -6.01 -6.40
N ILE A 182 11.13 -6.94 -5.60
CA ILE A 182 11.92 -7.67 -4.59
C ILE A 182 13.03 -8.50 -5.25
N HIS A 183 12.76 -9.13 -6.40
CA HIS A 183 13.77 -9.85 -7.16
C HIS A 183 14.84 -8.89 -7.70
N MET A 184 14.46 -7.81 -8.32
CA MET A 184 15.34 -6.80 -8.92
C MET A 184 16.29 -6.16 -7.90
N LEU A 185 15.80 -5.90 -6.67
CA LEU A 185 16.61 -5.34 -5.59
C LEU A 185 17.42 -6.41 -4.81
N SER A 186 17.35 -7.68 -5.20
CA SER A 186 18.03 -8.78 -4.50
C SER A 186 19.41 -9.05 -5.06
N SER A 187 20.17 -9.88 -4.33
CA SER A 187 21.46 -10.42 -4.81
C SER A 187 21.33 -11.38 -6.00
N ARG A 188 20.10 -11.70 -6.43
CA ARG A 188 19.80 -12.59 -7.58
C ARG A 188 19.18 -11.82 -8.75
N ASN A 189 19.32 -10.50 -8.81
CA ASN A 189 18.74 -9.64 -9.84
C ASN A 189 19.14 -10.02 -11.27
N ASP A 190 20.37 -10.54 -11.46
CA ASP A 190 20.88 -11.00 -12.76
C ASP A 190 20.52 -12.46 -13.07
N SER A 191 19.82 -13.14 -12.15
CA SER A 191 19.41 -14.53 -12.31
C SER A 191 17.97 -14.62 -12.84
N VAL A 192 17.55 -15.84 -13.19
CA VAL A 192 16.20 -16.08 -13.72
C VAL A 192 15.12 -15.75 -12.68
N PHE A 193 14.07 -15.10 -13.14
CA PHE A 193 12.80 -14.95 -12.42
C PHE A 193 11.74 -15.79 -13.10
N ILE A 194 11.28 -16.83 -12.44
CA ILE A 194 10.24 -17.73 -12.96
C ILE A 194 8.95 -17.42 -12.23
N GLU A 195 7.96 -16.99 -13.00
CA GLU A 195 6.63 -16.68 -12.52
C GLU A 195 5.64 -17.80 -12.84
N VAL A 196 4.83 -18.17 -11.85
CA VAL A 196 3.82 -19.21 -11.95
C VAL A 196 2.53 -18.72 -11.32
N ASN A 197 1.51 -18.53 -12.13
CA ASN A 197 0.16 -18.30 -11.62
C ASN A 197 -0.50 -19.64 -11.32
N CYS A 198 -0.57 -19.98 -10.03
CA CYS A 198 -1.15 -21.24 -9.58
C CYS A 198 -2.63 -21.41 -9.94
N ALA A 199 -3.40 -20.32 -10.00
CA ALA A 199 -4.82 -20.38 -10.39
C ALA A 199 -5.04 -20.72 -11.87
N ALA A 200 -4.01 -20.55 -12.72
CA ALA A 200 -4.11 -20.84 -14.14
C ALA A 200 -3.76 -22.32 -14.48
N ILE A 201 -3.23 -23.09 -13.53
CA ILE A 201 -2.79 -24.47 -13.76
C ILE A 201 -3.95 -25.42 -13.43
N PRO A 202 -4.40 -26.28 -14.37
CA PRO A 202 -5.33 -27.38 -14.08
C PRO A 202 -4.77 -28.33 -13.03
N GLU A 203 -5.62 -28.81 -12.11
CA GLU A 203 -5.19 -29.64 -10.96
C GLU A 203 -4.39 -30.89 -11.38
N ASN A 204 -4.79 -31.56 -12.44
CA ASN A 204 -4.12 -32.76 -12.97
C ASN A 204 -2.73 -32.48 -13.61
N LEU A 205 -2.42 -31.24 -13.95
CA LEU A 205 -1.13 -30.84 -14.53
C LEU A 205 -0.19 -30.19 -13.52
N PHE A 206 -0.69 -29.85 -12.36
CA PHE A 206 0.04 -29.06 -11.35
C PHE A 206 1.38 -29.69 -10.98
N GLU A 207 1.38 -31.00 -10.71
CA GLU A 207 2.59 -31.72 -10.33
C GLU A 207 3.62 -31.72 -11.46
N SER A 208 3.16 -31.93 -12.70
CA SER A 208 4.02 -31.94 -13.89
C SER A 208 4.60 -30.57 -14.22
N GLU A 209 3.82 -29.50 -14.06
CA GLU A 209 4.28 -28.13 -14.29
C GLU A 209 5.32 -27.70 -13.24
N LEU A 210 5.08 -27.97 -11.96
CA LEU A 210 6.01 -27.57 -10.90
C LEU A 210 7.29 -28.41 -10.88
N PHE A 211 7.19 -29.75 -10.97
CA PHE A 211 8.32 -30.67 -10.75
C PHE A 211 8.88 -31.30 -12.03
N GLY A 212 8.16 -31.17 -13.16
CA GLY A 212 8.55 -31.82 -14.41
C GLY A 212 8.29 -33.34 -14.41
N HIS A 213 8.46 -33.94 -15.56
CA HIS A 213 8.26 -35.38 -15.75
C HIS A 213 9.31 -36.00 -16.68
N GLU A 214 9.58 -37.28 -16.48
CA GLU A 214 10.32 -38.10 -17.43
C GLU A 214 9.38 -38.67 -18.51
N LYS A 215 9.94 -39.07 -19.65
CA LYS A 215 9.17 -39.70 -20.72
C LYS A 215 8.46 -40.96 -20.21
N GLY A 216 7.16 -41.07 -20.44
CA GLY A 216 6.37 -42.25 -20.02
C GLY A 216 5.84 -42.15 -18.57
N ALA A 217 6.03 -41.07 -17.87
CA ALA A 217 5.59 -40.90 -16.46
C ALA A 217 4.07 -41.03 -16.27
N PHE A 218 3.31 -40.67 -17.29
CA PHE A 218 1.82 -40.80 -17.32
C PHE A 218 1.35 -40.88 -18.77
N THR A 219 0.06 -41.23 -18.97
CA THR A 219 -0.56 -41.27 -20.30
C THR A 219 -0.53 -39.88 -20.95
N GLY A 220 0.26 -39.71 -22.03
CA GLY A 220 0.51 -38.43 -22.69
C GLY A 220 1.91 -37.83 -22.45
N ALA A 221 2.72 -38.39 -21.58
CA ALA A 221 4.14 -37.97 -21.37
C ALA A 221 5.05 -38.44 -22.52
N MET A 222 4.89 -37.86 -23.70
CA MET A 222 5.63 -38.25 -24.92
C MET A 222 7.11 -37.93 -24.87
N SER A 223 7.49 -36.87 -24.14
CA SER A 223 8.86 -36.38 -23.99
C SER A 223 9.12 -35.99 -22.52
N LYS A 224 10.42 -35.91 -22.17
CA LYS A 224 10.84 -35.36 -20.89
C LYS A 224 10.59 -33.85 -20.87
N ARG A 225 10.06 -33.30 -19.73
CA ARG A 225 9.84 -31.88 -19.52
C ARG A 225 10.42 -31.43 -18.18
N ARG A 226 11.10 -30.27 -18.20
CA ARG A 226 11.60 -29.61 -16.99
C ARG A 226 10.47 -28.89 -16.29
N GLY A 227 10.41 -28.99 -14.96
CA GLY A 227 9.44 -28.26 -14.14
C GLY A 227 9.94 -26.87 -13.74
N HIS A 228 9.02 -26.04 -13.22
CA HIS A 228 9.32 -24.67 -12.81
C HIS A 228 10.39 -24.59 -11.72
N PHE A 229 10.47 -25.56 -10.79
CA PHE A 229 11.55 -25.64 -9.81
C PHE A 229 12.92 -25.80 -10.44
N GLU A 230 13.02 -26.62 -11.47
CA GLU A 230 14.29 -26.83 -12.21
C GLU A 230 14.65 -25.58 -13.03
N LEU A 231 13.68 -24.92 -13.64
CA LEU A 231 13.88 -23.71 -14.42
C LEU A 231 14.32 -22.52 -13.56
N ALA A 232 13.83 -22.46 -12.31
CA ALA A 232 14.15 -21.40 -11.36
C ALA A 232 15.48 -21.61 -10.61
N HIS A 233 16.22 -22.71 -10.90
CA HIS A 233 17.49 -23.01 -10.21
C HIS A 233 18.48 -21.86 -10.33
N GLY A 234 19.06 -21.45 -9.21
CA GLY A 234 19.98 -20.31 -9.10
C GLY A 234 19.28 -18.94 -9.01
N GLY A 235 17.96 -18.89 -9.26
CA GLY A 235 17.17 -17.66 -9.33
C GLY A 235 16.06 -17.53 -8.30
N THR A 236 14.97 -16.92 -8.73
CA THR A 236 13.77 -16.70 -7.92
C THR A 236 12.57 -17.39 -8.55
N LEU A 237 11.79 -18.10 -7.73
CA LEU A 237 10.49 -18.67 -8.11
C LEU A 237 9.40 -17.82 -7.45
N PHE A 238 8.53 -17.21 -8.26
CA PHE A 238 7.34 -16.52 -7.80
C PHE A 238 6.10 -17.39 -8.03
N LEU A 239 5.40 -17.72 -6.94
CA LEU A 239 4.14 -18.46 -6.96
C LEU A 239 3.00 -17.50 -6.62
N ASP A 240 2.28 -17.05 -7.64
CA ASP A 240 1.06 -16.27 -7.42
C ASP A 240 -0.13 -17.20 -7.13
N GLU A 241 -1.02 -16.74 -6.25
CA GLU A 241 -2.17 -17.49 -5.72
C GLU A 241 -1.77 -18.89 -5.20
N ILE A 242 -0.74 -18.92 -4.33
CA ILE A 242 -0.19 -20.15 -3.74
C ILE A 242 -1.24 -21.02 -3.04
N THR A 243 -2.35 -20.43 -2.62
CA THR A 243 -3.49 -21.11 -2.00
C THR A 243 -4.25 -22.04 -2.94
N GLU A 244 -4.02 -21.95 -4.25
CA GLU A 244 -4.62 -22.84 -5.26
C GLU A 244 -3.85 -24.17 -5.42
N ILE A 245 -2.68 -24.32 -4.76
CA ILE A 245 -1.93 -25.59 -4.79
C ILE A 245 -2.75 -26.69 -4.09
N PRO A 246 -3.05 -27.80 -4.80
CA PRO A 246 -3.79 -28.91 -4.24
C PRO A 246 -3.18 -29.43 -2.93
N LEU A 247 -4.00 -29.76 -1.95
CA LEU A 247 -3.56 -30.22 -0.64
C LEU A 247 -2.63 -31.43 -0.73
N ALA A 248 -2.86 -32.32 -1.68
CA ALA A 248 -2.02 -33.50 -1.96
C ALA A 248 -0.58 -33.17 -2.38
N LEU A 249 -0.36 -31.99 -3.00
CA LEU A 249 0.96 -31.57 -3.48
C LEU A 249 1.73 -30.71 -2.46
N GLN A 250 1.06 -30.18 -1.46
CA GLN A 250 1.69 -29.34 -0.44
C GLN A 250 2.83 -30.04 0.34
N PRO A 251 2.76 -31.36 0.68
CA PRO A 251 3.90 -32.07 1.27
C PRO A 251 5.13 -32.13 0.37
N LYS A 252 4.93 -32.28 -0.94
CA LYS A 252 6.02 -32.32 -1.91
C LYS A 252 6.68 -30.94 -2.04
N LEU A 253 5.87 -29.88 -2.07
CA LEU A 253 6.36 -28.49 -2.04
C LEU A 253 7.18 -28.23 -0.77
N LEU A 254 6.66 -28.59 0.40
CA LEU A 254 7.36 -28.44 1.67
C LEU A 254 8.73 -29.11 1.64
N ARG A 255 8.78 -30.35 1.15
CA ARG A 255 10.03 -31.11 1.06
C ARG A 255 11.07 -30.42 0.20
N VAL A 256 10.68 -29.87 -0.97
CA VAL A 256 11.60 -29.11 -1.84
C VAL A 256 12.13 -27.85 -1.13
N LEU A 257 11.29 -27.15 -0.41
CA LEU A 257 11.69 -25.94 0.32
C LEU A 257 12.60 -26.22 1.52
N GLN A 258 12.52 -27.43 2.09
CA GLN A 258 13.34 -27.85 3.23
C GLN A 258 14.66 -28.51 2.79
N GLU A 259 14.58 -29.51 1.92
CA GLU A 259 15.70 -30.35 1.51
C GLU A 259 16.47 -29.78 0.32
N LYS A 260 15.91 -28.78 -0.37
CA LYS A 260 16.46 -28.17 -1.61
C LYS A 260 16.74 -29.20 -2.70
N ARG A 261 15.95 -30.28 -2.75
CA ARG A 261 16.01 -31.32 -3.75
C ARG A 261 14.63 -31.93 -4.01
N PHE A 262 14.48 -32.47 -5.22
CA PHE A 262 13.26 -33.18 -5.63
C PHE A 262 13.57 -34.18 -6.77
N SER A 263 12.58 -35.02 -7.10
CA SER A 263 12.63 -35.88 -8.30
C SER A 263 11.50 -35.52 -9.25
N ARG A 264 11.72 -35.65 -10.57
CA ARG A 264 10.65 -35.51 -11.56
C ARG A 264 9.65 -36.65 -11.41
N ILE A 265 8.44 -36.45 -11.92
CA ILE A 265 7.43 -37.52 -11.96
C ILE A 265 7.95 -38.67 -12.83
N GLY A 266 7.86 -39.89 -12.30
CA GLY A 266 8.37 -41.08 -12.97
C GLY A 266 9.90 -41.21 -13.01
N GLY A 267 10.64 -40.31 -12.35
CA GLY A 267 12.09 -40.34 -12.26
C GLY A 267 12.60 -40.68 -10.87
N GLU A 268 13.69 -41.46 -10.77
CA GLU A 268 14.36 -41.78 -9.51
C GLU A 268 15.51 -40.80 -9.17
N LYS A 269 15.98 -40.06 -10.18
CA LYS A 269 17.10 -39.13 -10.01
C LYS A 269 16.68 -37.91 -9.17
N GLN A 270 17.38 -37.71 -8.06
CA GLN A 270 17.25 -36.47 -7.28
C GLN A 270 17.98 -35.32 -7.98
N LEU A 271 17.31 -34.15 -8.00
CA LEU A 271 17.82 -32.91 -8.55
C LEU A 271 17.93 -31.89 -7.42
N ASP A 272 19.14 -31.37 -7.24
CA ASP A 272 19.36 -30.27 -6.31
C ASP A 272 18.82 -28.97 -6.90
N VAL A 273 18.14 -28.15 -6.06
CA VAL A 273 17.59 -26.87 -6.46
C VAL A 273 17.88 -25.83 -5.41
N ASP A 274 18.53 -24.75 -5.83
CA ASP A 274 18.68 -23.55 -5.02
C ASP A 274 17.80 -22.45 -5.59
N ILE A 275 16.71 -22.16 -4.91
CA ILE A 275 15.76 -21.09 -5.29
C ILE A 275 15.51 -20.17 -4.10
N ARG A 276 15.19 -18.93 -4.43
CA ARG A 276 14.49 -18.00 -3.52
C ARG A 276 13.00 -18.05 -3.85
N LEU A 277 12.16 -18.31 -2.85
CA LEU A 277 10.71 -18.33 -3.06
C LEU A 277 10.11 -16.97 -2.71
N ILE A 278 9.28 -16.44 -3.62
CA ILE A 278 8.31 -15.39 -3.35
C ILE A 278 6.93 -16.00 -3.58
N ALA A 279 6.04 -15.94 -2.60
CA ALA A 279 4.69 -16.48 -2.71
C ALA A 279 3.66 -15.38 -2.49
N ALA A 280 2.57 -15.38 -3.26
CA ALA A 280 1.52 -14.40 -3.11
C ALA A 280 0.14 -15.04 -3.05
N THR A 281 -0.82 -14.36 -2.39
CA THR A 281 -2.24 -14.73 -2.41
C THR A 281 -3.14 -13.55 -2.05
N ASN A 282 -4.39 -13.61 -2.49
CA ASN A 282 -5.47 -12.72 -2.07
C ASN A 282 -6.29 -13.29 -0.91
N ARG A 283 -6.09 -14.57 -0.52
CA ARG A 283 -6.85 -15.24 0.54
C ARG A 283 -6.16 -15.14 1.89
N ASN A 284 -6.95 -15.27 2.95
CA ASN A 284 -6.42 -15.38 4.31
C ASN A 284 -5.85 -16.79 4.53
N LEU A 285 -4.51 -16.91 4.43
CA LEU A 285 -3.82 -18.19 4.55
C LEU A 285 -4.00 -18.82 5.94
N LYS A 286 -4.05 -18.01 7.01
CA LYS A 286 -4.27 -18.50 8.37
C LYS A 286 -5.63 -19.20 8.50
N LYS A 287 -6.68 -18.59 7.96
CA LYS A 287 -8.02 -19.19 7.94
C LYS A 287 -8.05 -20.49 7.14
N MET A 288 -7.32 -20.56 6.02
CA MET A 288 -7.24 -21.81 5.24
C MET A 288 -6.53 -22.94 5.99
N VAL A 289 -5.56 -22.64 6.85
CA VAL A 289 -4.95 -23.63 7.76
C VAL A 289 -5.97 -24.12 8.78
N GLU A 290 -6.72 -23.21 9.40
CA GLU A 290 -7.79 -23.55 10.35
C GLU A 290 -8.88 -24.41 9.70
N ASP A 291 -9.25 -24.13 8.45
CA ASP A 291 -10.23 -24.87 7.64
C ASP A 291 -9.68 -26.22 7.09
N GLY A 292 -8.41 -26.56 7.34
CA GLY A 292 -7.77 -27.78 6.83
C GLY A 292 -7.48 -27.80 5.33
N LYS A 293 -7.58 -26.63 4.65
CA LYS A 293 -7.33 -26.47 3.20
C LYS A 293 -5.87 -26.16 2.86
N PHE A 294 -5.08 -25.82 3.86
CA PHE A 294 -3.65 -25.57 3.73
C PHE A 294 -2.90 -26.17 4.93
N ARG A 295 -1.75 -26.78 4.67
CA ARG A 295 -0.97 -27.42 5.74
C ARG A 295 -0.27 -26.39 6.63
N GLN A 296 -0.30 -26.62 7.92
CA GLN A 296 0.33 -25.76 8.92
C GLN A 296 1.86 -25.72 8.81
N ASP A 297 2.49 -26.86 8.51
CA ASP A 297 3.95 -26.95 8.33
C ASP A 297 4.44 -26.14 7.13
N LEU A 298 3.72 -26.19 6.01
CA LEU A 298 4.02 -25.40 4.82
C LEU A 298 3.78 -23.91 5.07
N TYR A 299 2.71 -23.55 5.80
CA TYR A 299 2.43 -22.17 6.19
C TYR A 299 3.63 -21.52 6.90
N TYR A 300 4.18 -22.16 7.93
CA TYR A 300 5.34 -21.62 8.65
C TYR A 300 6.62 -21.59 7.79
N ARG A 301 6.75 -22.47 6.83
CA ARG A 301 7.92 -22.50 5.93
C ARG A 301 7.90 -21.40 4.88
N ILE A 302 6.71 -20.98 4.43
CA ILE A 302 6.53 -19.92 3.43
C ILE A 302 6.52 -18.55 4.09
N LYS A 303 5.81 -18.41 5.20
CA LYS A 303 5.60 -17.14 5.90
C LYS A 303 6.77 -16.79 6.84
N VAL A 304 7.96 -16.61 6.25
CA VAL A 304 9.16 -16.17 6.99
C VAL A 304 9.21 -14.64 7.04
N LEU A 305 9.07 -13.97 5.88
CA LEU A 305 8.95 -12.54 5.76
C LEU A 305 7.59 -12.24 5.14
N GLU A 306 6.77 -11.49 5.86
CA GLU A 306 5.41 -11.16 5.43
C GLU A 306 5.32 -9.70 5.00
N LEU A 307 4.63 -9.46 3.89
CA LEU A 307 4.35 -8.13 3.34
C LEU A 307 2.89 -8.05 2.91
N GLU A 308 2.16 -7.09 3.44
CA GLU A 308 0.77 -6.85 3.09
C GLU A 308 0.65 -5.59 2.24
N ILE A 309 -0.02 -5.70 1.08
CA ILE A 309 -0.29 -4.56 0.21
C ILE A 309 -1.66 -4.00 0.55
N PRO A 310 -1.77 -2.72 0.94
CA PRO A 310 -3.05 -2.11 1.24
C PRO A 310 -3.93 -2.03 -0.02
N PRO A 311 -5.25 -2.26 0.11
CA PRO A 311 -6.18 -2.06 -1.00
C PRO A 311 -6.24 -0.58 -1.41
N LEU A 312 -6.62 -0.31 -2.67
CA LEU A 312 -6.57 1.04 -3.25
C LEU A 312 -7.40 2.07 -2.46
N ARG A 313 -8.52 1.65 -1.87
CA ARG A 313 -9.36 2.50 -0.99
C ARG A 313 -8.65 3.01 0.27
N GLN A 314 -7.56 2.39 0.71
CA GLN A 314 -6.72 2.80 1.85
C GLN A 314 -5.49 3.62 1.42
N ARG A 315 -5.30 3.81 0.10
CA ARG A 315 -4.18 4.59 -0.47
C ARG A 315 -4.68 5.53 -1.58
N ARG A 316 -5.70 6.31 -1.26
CA ARG A 316 -6.37 7.20 -2.23
C ARG A 316 -5.45 8.26 -2.81
N GLU A 317 -4.41 8.64 -2.08
CA GLU A 317 -3.36 9.56 -2.51
C GLU A 317 -2.57 9.04 -3.73
N ASP A 318 -2.57 7.74 -3.97
CA ASP A 318 -1.91 7.15 -5.13
C ASP A 318 -2.77 7.24 -6.41
N ILE A 319 -4.10 7.42 -6.28
CA ILE A 319 -5.04 7.37 -7.43
C ILE A 319 -4.73 8.42 -8.50
N PRO A 320 -4.49 9.71 -8.19
CA PRO A 320 -4.21 10.71 -9.22
C PRO A 320 -2.98 10.37 -10.06
N GLU A 321 -1.92 9.86 -9.44
CA GLU A 321 -0.69 9.50 -10.14
C GLU A 321 -0.83 8.19 -10.93
N LEU A 322 -1.61 7.23 -10.42
CA LEU A 322 -1.99 6.02 -11.17
C LEU A 322 -2.79 6.37 -12.42
N ILE A 323 -3.74 7.31 -12.32
CA ILE A 323 -4.49 7.81 -13.48
C ILE A 323 -3.53 8.44 -14.50
N ARG A 324 -2.61 9.30 -14.06
CA ARG A 324 -1.60 9.90 -14.95
C ARG A 324 -0.77 8.82 -15.63
N LEU A 325 -0.27 7.84 -14.88
CA LEU A 325 0.49 6.71 -15.41
C LEU A 325 -0.27 5.95 -16.50
N PHE A 326 -1.57 5.72 -16.32
CA PHE A 326 -2.40 5.02 -17.29
C PHE A 326 -2.73 5.89 -18.51
N LEU A 327 -2.97 7.19 -18.32
CA LEU A 327 -3.12 8.13 -19.42
C LEU A 327 -1.86 8.16 -20.30
N ASP A 328 -0.68 8.26 -19.68
CA ASP A 328 0.61 8.26 -20.41
C ASP A 328 0.86 6.95 -21.17
N ARG A 329 0.37 5.82 -20.61
CA ARG A 329 0.55 4.50 -21.23
C ARG A 329 -0.39 4.23 -22.39
N TYR A 330 -1.65 4.67 -22.29
CA TYR A 330 -2.71 4.26 -23.22
C TYR A 330 -3.20 5.37 -24.15
N SER A 331 -2.91 6.63 -23.86
CA SER A 331 -3.29 7.75 -24.73
C SER A 331 -2.11 8.25 -25.55
N THR A 332 -2.34 8.42 -26.86
CA THR A 332 -1.41 9.08 -27.79
C THR A 332 -1.65 10.59 -27.87
N GLN A 333 -2.76 11.08 -27.31
CA GLN A 333 -3.15 12.49 -27.31
C GLN A 333 -3.21 13.02 -25.87
N PRO A 334 -3.04 14.32 -25.65
CA PRO A 334 -3.15 14.91 -24.31
C PRO A 334 -4.61 14.92 -23.83
N ILE A 335 -5.02 13.81 -23.20
CA ILE A 335 -6.33 13.66 -22.57
C ILE A 335 -6.23 14.00 -21.07
N ARG A 336 -7.26 14.63 -20.52
CA ARG A 336 -7.37 14.98 -19.10
C ARG A 336 -8.74 14.63 -18.58
N PHE A 337 -8.83 14.37 -17.29
CA PHE A 337 -10.11 14.26 -16.58
C PHE A 337 -10.53 15.65 -16.06
N SER A 338 -11.83 15.93 -16.08
CA SER A 338 -12.40 17.08 -15.37
C SER A 338 -12.21 16.92 -13.86
N LEU A 339 -12.27 18.02 -13.11
CA LEU A 339 -12.13 17.99 -11.65
C LEU A 339 -13.22 17.13 -11.00
N GLU A 340 -14.44 17.18 -11.53
CA GLU A 340 -15.58 16.38 -11.06
C GLU A 340 -15.34 14.88 -11.30
N ALA A 341 -14.83 14.50 -12.47
CA ALA A 341 -14.49 13.12 -12.79
C ALA A 341 -13.34 12.59 -11.91
N LEU A 342 -12.30 13.41 -11.67
CA LEU A 342 -11.20 13.07 -10.76
C LEU A 342 -11.69 12.87 -9.32
N ASP A 343 -12.55 13.76 -8.82
CA ASP A 343 -13.11 13.65 -7.47
C ASP A 343 -13.92 12.37 -7.31
N ALA A 344 -14.74 12.02 -8.30
CA ALA A 344 -15.50 10.77 -8.33
C ALA A 344 -14.56 9.54 -8.31
N LEU A 345 -13.51 9.56 -9.13
CA LEU A 345 -12.51 8.48 -9.18
C LEU A 345 -11.76 8.32 -7.85
N VAL A 346 -11.39 9.41 -7.17
CA VAL A 346 -10.69 9.33 -5.88
C VAL A 346 -11.58 8.77 -4.76
N LYS A 347 -12.89 9.02 -4.82
CA LYS A 347 -13.85 8.58 -3.79
C LYS A 347 -14.32 7.13 -3.97
N TYR A 348 -14.24 6.59 -5.16
CA TYR A 348 -14.71 5.24 -5.46
C TYR A 348 -13.89 4.15 -4.71
N PRO A 349 -14.51 3.07 -4.19
CA PRO A 349 -13.84 2.10 -3.32
C PRO A 349 -12.96 1.05 -4.04
N TYR A 350 -13.08 0.89 -5.36
CA TYR A 350 -12.30 -0.04 -6.19
C TYR A 350 -12.23 -1.47 -5.65
N PRO A 351 -13.29 -2.28 -5.70
CA PRO A 351 -13.23 -3.69 -5.32
C PRO A 351 -12.19 -4.50 -6.12
N GLY A 352 -11.92 -4.14 -7.36
CA GLY A 352 -10.86 -4.72 -8.21
C GLY A 352 -9.52 -3.97 -8.14
N ASN A 353 -9.38 -3.01 -7.20
CA ASN A 353 -8.15 -2.27 -6.94
C ASN A 353 -7.56 -1.57 -8.18
N VAL A 354 -6.24 -1.62 -8.34
CA VAL A 354 -5.51 -0.93 -9.43
C VAL A 354 -5.90 -1.48 -10.80
N ARG A 355 -6.18 -2.79 -10.90
CA ARG A 355 -6.62 -3.40 -12.17
C ARG A 355 -7.98 -2.85 -12.62
N GLU A 356 -8.90 -2.63 -11.70
CA GLU A 356 -10.18 -1.99 -12.01
C GLU A 356 -10.00 -0.52 -12.42
N LEU A 357 -9.20 0.25 -11.70
CA LEU A 357 -8.87 1.63 -12.07
C LEU A 357 -8.26 1.69 -13.47
N GLU A 358 -7.32 0.80 -13.80
CA GLU A 358 -6.70 0.71 -15.11
C GLU A 358 -7.75 0.48 -16.23
N HIS A 359 -8.66 -0.47 -16.03
CA HIS A 359 -9.75 -0.74 -16.98
C HIS A 359 -10.71 0.45 -17.12
N ILE A 360 -11.01 1.16 -16.03
CA ILE A 360 -11.85 2.36 -16.06
C ILE A 360 -11.19 3.45 -16.91
N VAL A 361 -9.89 3.70 -16.70
CA VAL A 361 -9.14 4.69 -17.46
C VAL A 361 -9.07 4.31 -18.95
N GLN A 362 -8.78 3.04 -19.27
CA GLN A 362 -8.79 2.54 -20.66
C GLN A 362 -10.14 2.75 -21.34
N ARG A 363 -11.22 2.41 -20.63
CA ARG A 363 -12.59 2.61 -21.11
C ARG A 363 -12.87 4.08 -21.35
N ALA A 364 -12.52 4.94 -20.39
CA ALA A 364 -12.73 6.39 -20.48
C ALA A 364 -11.97 7.01 -21.68
N ILE A 365 -10.72 6.61 -21.92
CA ILE A 365 -9.93 7.03 -23.08
C ILE A 365 -10.62 6.60 -24.39
N THR A 366 -11.12 5.36 -24.44
CA THR A 366 -11.74 4.79 -25.66
C THR A 366 -13.02 5.51 -26.05
N PHE A 367 -13.80 5.97 -25.08
CA PHE A 367 -15.09 6.65 -25.32
C PHE A 367 -15.02 8.17 -25.24
N ALA A 368 -13.83 8.74 -24.94
CA ALA A 368 -13.63 10.18 -24.89
C ALA A 368 -13.96 10.84 -26.24
N ARG A 369 -14.80 11.86 -26.23
CA ARG A 369 -15.22 12.62 -27.43
C ARG A 369 -14.28 13.81 -27.73
N GLY A 370 -13.18 13.96 -27.00
CA GLY A 370 -12.23 15.05 -27.09
C GLY A 370 -11.07 14.88 -26.15
N GLN A 371 -10.44 15.98 -25.75
CA GLN A 371 -9.29 15.95 -24.82
C GLN A 371 -9.68 16.00 -23.34
N LEU A 372 -10.96 16.17 -23.04
CA LEU A 372 -11.50 16.22 -21.68
C LEU A 372 -12.47 15.05 -21.47
N ILE A 373 -12.24 14.28 -20.41
CA ILE A 373 -13.12 13.22 -19.94
C ILE A 373 -13.95 13.79 -18.78
N ASP A 374 -15.26 13.84 -18.96
CA ASP A 374 -16.19 14.32 -17.97
C ASP A 374 -16.79 13.19 -17.13
N LEU A 375 -17.48 13.55 -16.04
CA LEU A 375 -18.15 12.58 -15.16
C LEU A 375 -19.12 11.67 -15.91
N LEU A 376 -19.77 12.18 -16.96
CA LEU A 376 -20.71 11.40 -17.79
C LEU A 376 -20.04 10.32 -18.65
N ASP A 377 -18.75 10.42 -18.91
CA ASP A 377 -17.96 9.44 -19.65
C ASP A 377 -17.51 8.26 -18.76
N LEU A 378 -17.67 8.41 -17.42
CA LEU A 378 -17.33 7.36 -16.45
C LEU A 378 -18.45 6.32 -16.34
N PRO A 379 -18.10 5.08 -15.90
CA PRO A 379 -19.08 4.04 -15.60
C PRO A 379 -20.16 4.48 -14.61
N GLU A 380 -21.34 3.90 -14.75
CA GLU A 380 -22.52 4.26 -13.97
C GLU A 380 -22.31 4.04 -12.47
N GLU A 381 -21.59 3.01 -12.10
CA GLU A 381 -21.23 2.66 -10.72
C GLU A 381 -20.45 3.79 -10.02
N ILE A 382 -19.54 4.48 -10.74
CA ILE A 382 -18.77 5.59 -10.21
C ILE A 382 -19.63 6.84 -10.08
N ARG A 383 -20.46 7.12 -11.10
CA ARG A 383 -21.38 8.26 -11.11
C ARG A 383 -22.40 8.20 -9.96
N HIS A 384 -22.96 7.02 -9.71
CA HIS A 384 -23.93 6.82 -8.64
C HIS A 384 -23.29 6.83 -7.26
N HIS A 385 -22.05 6.37 -7.11
CA HIS A 385 -21.34 6.44 -5.83
C HIS A 385 -21.14 7.88 -5.37
N GLN A 386 -20.92 8.81 -6.30
CA GLN A 386 -20.83 10.25 -5.99
C GLN A 386 -22.19 10.84 -5.58
N ALA A 387 -23.27 10.41 -6.20
CA ALA A 387 -24.62 10.89 -5.89
C ALA A 387 -25.05 10.54 -4.45
N THR A 388 -24.63 9.38 -3.93
CA THR A 388 -24.89 8.99 -2.53
C THR A 388 -24.09 9.77 -1.48
N THR A 389 -23.02 10.45 -1.88
CA THR A 389 -22.19 11.29 -0.98
C THR A 389 -22.52 12.80 -1.04
N GLN A 390 -23.29 13.25 -2.04
CA GLN A 390 -23.78 14.64 -2.16
C GLN A 390 -25.20 14.74 -1.62
N GLY A 391 -25.32 15.07 -0.34
CA GLY A 391 -26.61 15.28 0.31
C GLY A 391 -26.42 15.82 1.72
N THR A 392 -27.51 16.29 2.33
CA THR A 392 -27.52 16.60 3.77
C THR A 392 -27.22 15.33 4.57
N LEU A 393 -26.78 15.48 5.83
CA LEU A 393 -26.56 14.34 6.72
C LEU A 393 -27.79 13.41 6.80
N ALA A 394 -28.99 14.01 6.76
CA ALA A 394 -30.26 13.27 6.77
C ALA A 394 -30.44 12.42 5.50
N GLU A 395 -30.18 12.98 4.32
CA GLU A 395 -30.29 12.26 3.04
C GLU A 395 -29.27 11.14 2.91
N ASN A 396 -28.03 11.37 3.36
CA ASN A 396 -26.98 10.35 3.38
C ASN A 396 -27.31 9.20 4.35
N LEU A 397 -27.84 9.51 5.54
CA LEU A 397 -28.31 8.50 6.49
C LEU A 397 -29.49 7.68 5.93
N GLU A 398 -30.42 8.33 5.23
CA GLU A 398 -31.55 7.65 4.58
C GLU A 398 -31.09 6.73 3.44
N ALA A 399 -30.11 7.15 2.65
CA ALA A 399 -29.54 6.34 1.58
C ALA A 399 -28.83 5.09 2.12
N ILE A 400 -27.96 5.24 3.13
CA ILE A 400 -27.27 4.15 3.81
C ILE A 400 -28.26 3.20 4.47
N GLU A 401 -29.29 3.74 5.14
CA GLU A 401 -30.34 2.96 5.77
C GLU A 401 -31.11 2.11 4.75
N LYS A 402 -31.47 2.69 3.62
CA LYS A 402 -32.16 2.02 2.51
C LYS A 402 -31.31 0.88 1.94
N GLU A 403 -30.03 1.11 1.72
CA GLU A 403 -29.08 0.12 1.20
C GLU A 403 -28.94 -1.07 2.17
N MET A 404 -28.75 -0.80 3.47
CA MET A 404 -28.68 -1.85 4.48
C MET A 404 -29.96 -2.69 4.59
N LEU A 405 -31.12 -2.05 4.42
CA LEU A 405 -32.42 -2.75 4.42
C LEU A 405 -32.56 -3.66 3.19
N LEU A 406 -32.16 -3.20 2.01
CA LEU A 406 -32.20 -3.98 0.76
C LEU A 406 -31.26 -5.19 0.85
N ASP A 407 -30.00 -4.99 1.27
CA ASP A 407 -29.01 -6.06 1.43
C ASP A 407 -29.50 -7.14 2.40
N ALA A 408 -30.08 -6.74 3.52
CA ALA A 408 -30.65 -7.68 4.50
C ALA A 408 -31.87 -8.44 3.98
N LEU A 409 -32.74 -7.77 3.19
CA LEU A 409 -33.91 -8.41 2.58
C LEU A 409 -33.49 -9.40 1.50
N GLU A 410 -32.51 -9.07 0.65
CA GLU A 410 -31.98 -9.98 -0.38
C GLU A 410 -31.30 -11.20 0.25
N LYS A 411 -30.40 -11.01 1.22
CA LYS A 411 -29.74 -12.11 1.95
C LYS A 411 -30.70 -13.02 2.71
N SER A 412 -31.87 -12.49 3.06
CA SER A 412 -32.92 -13.23 3.75
C SER A 412 -34.02 -13.77 2.82
N ASN A 413 -33.83 -13.72 1.49
CA ASN A 413 -34.82 -14.08 0.49
C ASN A 413 -36.19 -13.40 0.75
N TRP A 414 -36.16 -12.12 1.10
CA TRP A 414 -37.33 -11.28 1.41
C TRP A 414 -38.18 -11.79 2.62
N VAL A 415 -37.64 -12.70 3.45
CA VAL A 415 -38.29 -13.13 4.68
C VAL A 415 -38.06 -12.06 5.76
N GLN A 416 -39.10 -11.26 6.03
CA GLN A 416 -39.02 -10.08 6.91
C GLN A 416 -38.55 -10.40 8.34
N THR A 417 -38.94 -11.53 8.91
CA THR A 417 -38.50 -11.95 10.24
C THR A 417 -37.00 -12.22 10.30
N ARG A 418 -36.42 -12.84 9.26
CA ARG A 418 -34.97 -13.09 9.16
C ARG A 418 -34.18 -11.81 8.88
N ALA A 419 -34.69 -10.96 7.98
CA ALA A 419 -34.08 -9.67 7.67
C ALA A 419 -34.04 -8.76 8.92
N ALA A 420 -35.10 -8.71 9.70
CA ALA A 420 -35.16 -7.97 10.95
C ALA A 420 -34.14 -8.48 11.98
N ALA A 421 -34.04 -9.80 12.14
CA ALA A 421 -33.03 -10.43 13.01
C ALA A 421 -31.60 -10.15 12.53
N TYR A 422 -31.34 -10.18 11.22
CA TYR A 422 -30.04 -9.86 10.63
C TYR A 422 -29.59 -8.41 10.91
N LEU A 423 -30.56 -7.47 10.89
CA LEU A 423 -30.32 -6.04 11.15
C LEU A 423 -30.35 -5.67 12.65
N GLY A 424 -30.68 -6.63 13.55
CA GLY A 424 -30.82 -6.35 14.99
C GLY A 424 -32.00 -5.44 15.34
N ILE A 425 -33.04 -5.37 14.50
CA ILE A 425 -34.24 -4.54 14.69
C ILE A 425 -35.49 -5.41 14.82
N SER A 426 -36.58 -4.83 15.37
CA SER A 426 -37.85 -5.53 15.40
C SER A 426 -38.51 -5.59 14.01
N GLU A 427 -39.29 -6.64 13.75
CA GLU A 427 -40.05 -6.79 12.47
C GLU A 427 -40.99 -5.58 12.23
N ARG A 428 -41.54 -5.00 13.29
CA ARG A 428 -42.38 -3.81 13.22
C ARG A 428 -41.61 -2.61 12.67
N VAL A 429 -40.37 -2.41 13.12
CA VAL A 429 -39.48 -1.35 12.66
C VAL A 429 -39.06 -1.59 11.22
N LEU A 430 -38.76 -2.82 10.86
CA LEU A 430 -38.44 -3.18 9.45
C LEU A 430 -39.60 -2.87 8.52
N ARG A 431 -40.81 -3.29 8.84
CA ARG A 431 -42.00 -2.98 8.02
C ARG A 431 -42.29 -1.49 7.88
N TYR A 432 -42.09 -0.72 8.94
CA TYR A 432 -42.21 0.73 8.88
C TYR A 432 -41.20 1.33 7.90
N LYS A 433 -39.93 0.92 7.98
CA LYS A 433 -38.86 1.40 7.10
C LYS A 433 -39.05 0.94 5.66
N MET A 434 -39.48 -0.29 5.43
CA MET A 434 -39.84 -0.79 4.09
C MET A 434 -40.93 0.07 3.44
N ARG A 435 -41.97 0.48 4.21
CA ARG A 435 -43.00 1.40 3.72
C ARG A 435 -42.46 2.79 3.45
N LYS A 436 -41.61 3.30 4.34
CA LYS A 436 -40.98 4.63 4.20
C LYS A 436 -40.18 4.71 2.90
N TYR A 437 -39.46 3.67 2.53
CA TYR A 437 -38.60 3.63 1.35
C TYR A 437 -39.20 2.92 0.13
N ASP A 438 -40.49 2.56 0.18
CA ASP A 438 -41.25 1.83 -0.86
C ASP A 438 -40.54 0.55 -1.36
N LEU A 439 -39.93 -0.21 -0.43
CA LEU A 439 -39.24 -1.45 -0.74
C LEU A 439 -40.25 -2.58 -0.90
N LYS A 440 -40.33 -3.16 -2.12
CA LYS A 440 -41.21 -4.27 -2.47
C LYS A 440 -40.43 -5.36 -3.18
N ASN A 441 -40.82 -6.62 -2.97
CA ASN A 441 -40.30 -7.71 -3.76
C ASN A 441 -40.89 -7.60 -5.17
N THR A 442 -40.03 -7.41 -6.16
CA THR A 442 -40.39 -7.30 -7.59
C THR A 442 -40.23 -8.63 -8.35
N SER A 443 -40.05 -9.75 -7.63
CA SER A 443 -39.96 -11.10 -8.20
C SER A 443 -41.27 -11.84 -8.09
#